data_c71b64c2ddf5638d2c652e3115f44f8a
#
_entry.id   c71b64c2ddf5638d2c652e3115f44f8a
#
_cell.length_a   1.000
_cell.length_b   1.000
_cell.length_c   1.000
_cell.angle_alpha   90.00
_cell.angle_beta   90.00
_cell.angle_gamma   90.00
#
_symmetry.space_group_name_H-M   'P 1'
#
loop_
_entity.id
_entity.type
_entity.pdbx_description
1 polymer ?
#
loop_
_entity_poly.entity_id
_entity_poly.type
_entity_poly.pdbx_seq_one_letter_code
_entity_poly.pdbx_strand_id
1 'polypeptide(L)'
;MPDEHGFPVVLTSEGSTASDTFGASIAGFISALPDSYLRDWVAHLYFKVKSNRKGIVKRAPYGLAKVQAALIKSGIDAKIIDPNKLDKAVGPNTKILGIYTMDPLGLSYGSGIVYWILKLADLPYSGIPYISKSFLNVINNEAIKKNRNHLKIIVGGPAVWQILDSGSQHKLGIDVIYEGEFEEEGPGLFHKILNGESVPNVVTAKRPVPVNLIPTIVTPSIGGLVEVTRGCGRGCQFCTPTLSGMIRSMPFEDHIDKEIKLNIEIGKVKEIGLHSEEFFRYGAK
;
A
#
# COMPACT_ATOMS: atom_id res chain seq x y z
N MET A 1 10.98 -17.45 17.76
CA MET A 1 11.77 -17.88 16.59
C MET A 1 11.16 -17.25 15.36
N PRO A 2 11.91 -16.89 14.30
CA PRO A 2 11.30 -16.60 13.01
C PRO A 2 10.41 -17.77 12.62
N ASP A 3 9.33 -17.50 11.89
CA ASP A 3 8.48 -18.59 11.40
C ASP A 3 9.22 -19.23 10.23
N GLU A 4 9.98 -20.29 10.49
CA GLU A 4 10.86 -20.94 9.48
C GLU A 4 10.08 -21.40 8.24
N HIS A 5 8.76 -21.48 8.35
CA HIS A 5 7.86 -21.89 7.27
C HIS A 5 7.19 -20.73 6.54
N GLY A 6 7.24 -19.50 7.05
CA GLY A 6 6.61 -18.31 6.50
C GLY A 6 5.08 -18.22 6.77
N PHE A 7 4.52 -17.00 6.63
CA PHE A 7 3.07 -16.78 6.75
C PHE A 7 2.38 -17.12 5.43
N PRO A 8 1.19 -17.73 5.44
CA PRO A 8 0.45 -18.08 4.22
C PRO A 8 0.17 -16.87 3.31
N VAL A 9 -0.18 -15.72 3.90
CA VAL A 9 -0.42 -14.46 3.21
C VAL A 9 0.43 -13.36 3.84
N VAL A 10 1.35 -12.83 3.06
CA VAL A 10 2.21 -11.70 3.39
C VAL A 10 1.75 -10.47 2.61
N LEU A 11 1.58 -9.36 3.31
CA LEU A 11 1.34 -8.05 2.72
C LEU A 11 2.55 -7.16 2.98
N THR A 12 2.93 -6.33 2.03
CA THR A 12 4.02 -5.37 2.19
C THR A 12 3.84 -4.16 1.27
N SER A 13 4.72 -3.19 1.39
CA SER A 13 4.82 -2.05 0.47
C SER A 13 6.28 -1.67 0.29
N GLU A 14 6.59 -0.70 -0.56
CA GLU A 14 7.93 -0.13 -0.63
C GLU A 14 8.32 0.53 0.70
N GLY A 15 9.62 0.48 1.03
CA GLY A 15 10.13 0.93 2.33
C GLY A 15 9.83 2.39 2.65
N SER A 16 9.80 3.28 1.65
CA SER A 16 9.42 4.67 1.82
C SER A 16 7.95 4.83 2.23
N THR A 17 7.05 4.06 1.63
CA THR A 17 5.61 4.05 1.95
C THR A 17 5.35 3.40 3.31
N ALA A 18 6.12 2.36 3.67
CA ALA A 18 6.03 1.70 4.97
C ALA A 18 6.65 2.50 6.13
N SER A 19 7.36 3.58 5.83
CA SER A 19 8.10 4.36 6.84
C SER A 19 7.16 5.17 7.74
N ASP A 20 7.43 5.10 9.04
CA ASP A 20 6.74 5.87 10.08
C ASP A 20 7.56 7.13 10.50
N THR A 21 8.53 7.54 9.71
CA THR A 21 9.40 8.68 9.97
C THR A 21 8.87 9.92 9.26
N PHE A 22 8.82 11.07 9.93
CA PHE A 22 8.39 12.38 9.42
C PHE A 22 6.94 12.47 8.90
N GLY A 23 6.10 11.48 9.15
CA GLY A 23 4.77 11.40 8.56
C GLY A 23 4.78 11.02 7.07
N ALA A 24 3.68 10.47 6.59
CA ALA A 24 3.57 9.92 5.23
C ALA A 24 3.85 10.96 4.12
N SER A 25 3.44 12.22 4.30
CA SER A 25 3.56 13.26 3.28
C SER A 25 5.01 13.65 3.01
N ILE A 26 5.82 13.89 4.06
CA ILE A 26 7.22 14.29 3.90
C ILE A 26 8.05 13.13 3.37
N ALA A 27 7.83 11.92 3.87
CA ALA A 27 8.48 10.71 3.37
C ALA A 27 8.20 10.49 1.87
N GLY A 28 6.97 10.76 1.42
CA GLY A 28 6.58 10.70 0.01
C GLY A 28 7.41 11.65 -0.86
N PHE A 29 7.54 12.91 -0.48
CA PHE A 29 8.33 13.89 -1.25
C PHE A 29 9.83 13.55 -1.29
N ILE A 30 10.42 13.16 -0.16
CA ILE A 30 11.84 12.77 -0.12
C ILE A 30 12.07 11.53 -0.99
N SER A 31 11.16 10.57 -0.99
CA SER A 31 11.29 9.35 -1.79
C SER A 31 11.07 9.56 -3.30
N ALA A 32 10.51 10.70 -3.70
CA ALA A 32 10.40 11.10 -5.11
C ALA A 32 11.72 11.61 -5.69
N LEU A 33 12.71 11.93 -4.85
CA LEU A 33 14.06 12.27 -5.32
C LEU A 33 14.70 11.09 -6.06
N PRO A 34 15.48 11.34 -7.13
CA PRO A 34 16.28 10.30 -7.77
C PRO A 34 17.22 9.60 -6.80
N ASP A 35 17.47 8.33 -6.99
CA ASP A 35 18.37 7.52 -6.15
C ASP A 35 19.83 7.98 -6.20
N SER A 36 20.21 8.78 -7.21
CA SER A 36 21.49 9.50 -7.25
C SER A 36 21.65 10.54 -6.14
N TYR A 37 20.56 11.18 -5.69
CA TYR A 37 20.54 12.11 -4.56
C TYR A 37 20.32 11.40 -3.23
N LEU A 38 19.62 10.30 -3.22
CA LEU A 38 19.24 9.55 -2.03
C LEU A 38 19.93 8.19 -1.99
N ARG A 39 21.20 8.17 -1.52
CA ARG A 39 21.96 6.92 -1.38
C ARG A 39 21.30 5.96 -0.41
N ASP A 40 21.41 4.66 -0.65
CA ASP A 40 20.73 3.62 0.14
C ASP A 40 20.97 3.73 1.66
N TRP A 41 22.19 4.03 2.09
CA TRP A 41 22.49 4.17 3.52
C TRP A 41 21.79 5.39 4.15
N VAL A 42 21.64 6.51 3.39
CA VAL A 42 20.87 7.69 3.82
C VAL A 42 19.39 7.33 3.90
N ALA A 43 18.88 6.70 2.85
CA ALA A 43 17.50 6.28 2.79
C ALA A 43 17.13 5.32 3.94
N HIS A 44 18.01 4.40 4.33
CA HIS A 44 17.79 3.53 5.49
C HIS A 44 17.71 4.26 6.83
N LEU A 45 18.35 5.43 6.94
CA LEU A 45 18.22 6.28 8.14
C LEU A 45 16.88 7.02 8.17
N TYR A 46 16.39 7.45 6.99
CA TYR A 46 15.14 8.20 6.86
C TYR A 46 13.91 7.30 6.84
N PHE A 47 13.92 6.20 6.09
CA PHE A 47 12.76 5.32 5.91
C PHE A 47 12.78 4.15 6.87
N LYS A 48 12.69 4.46 8.18
CA LYS A 48 12.63 3.42 9.21
C LYS A 48 11.23 2.85 9.36
N VAL A 49 11.13 1.53 9.28
CA VAL A 49 9.90 0.78 9.55
C VAL A 49 9.97 0.18 10.95
N LYS A 50 8.98 0.49 11.79
CA LYS A 50 8.88 -0.12 13.12
C LYS A 50 8.20 -1.47 13.04
N SER A 51 8.94 -2.53 13.27
CA SER A 51 8.46 -3.91 13.20
C SER A 51 8.99 -4.76 14.36
N ASN A 52 8.35 -5.89 14.62
CA ASN A 52 8.83 -6.87 15.60
C ASN A 52 9.93 -7.79 15.01
N ARG A 53 10.35 -8.80 15.79
CA ARG A 53 11.40 -9.75 15.37
C ARG A 53 10.99 -10.62 14.18
N LYS A 54 9.69 -10.87 13.99
CA LYS A 54 9.12 -11.61 12.83
C LYS A 54 8.87 -10.72 11.60
N GLY A 55 9.21 -9.43 11.67
CA GLY A 55 8.97 -8.47 10.60
C GLY A 55 7.56 -7.85 10.59
N ILE A 56 6.64 -8.25 11.47
CA ILE A 56 5.28 -7.69 11.52
C ILE A 56 5.38 -6.23 11.94
N VAL A 57 4.81 -5.33 11.14
CA VAL A 57 4.86 -3.89 11.36
C VAL A 57 4.00 -3.47 12.56
N LYS A 58 4.40 -2.41 13.24
CA LYS A 58 3.60 -1.80 14.33
C LYS A 58 2.54 -0.84 13.80
N ARG A 59 2.81 -0.21 12.66
CA ARG A 59 1.91 0.68 11.94
C ARG A 59 2.07 0.43 10.46
N ALA A 60 1.01 0.61 9.68
CA ALA A 60 0.98 0.31 8.26
C ALA A 60 0.48 1.51 7.44
N PRO A 61 0.80 1.59 6.14
CA PRO A 61 0.08 2.47 5.22
C PRO A 61 -1.42 2.20 5.30
N TYR A 62 -2.22 3.26 5.38
CA TYR A 62 -3.66 3.13 5.65
C TYR A 62 -4.38 2.23 4.65
N GLY A 63 -4.14 2.40 3.34
CA GLY A 63 -4.73 1.54 2.31
C GLY A 63 -4.35 0.06 2.49
N LEU A 64 -3.10 -0.23 2.87
CA LEU A 64 -2.67 -1.61 3.13
C LEU A 64 -3.30 -2.19 4.41
N ALA A 65 -3.51 -1.35 5.44
CA ALA A 65 -4.25 -1.75 6.65
C ALA A 65 -5.71 -2.08 6.33
N LYS A 66 -6.35 -1.37 5.39
CA LYS A 66 -7.71 -1.70 4.88
C LYS A 66 -7.73 -3.03 4.16
N VAL A 67 -6.76 -3.30 3.28
CA VAL A 67 -6.62 -4.61 2.60
C VAL A 67 -6.49 -5.73 3.64
N GLN A 68 -5.62 -5.56 4.63
CA GLN A 68 -5.48 -6.55 5.72
C GLN A 68 -6.80 -6.76 6.46
N ALA A 69 -7.49 -5.69 6.82
CA ALA A 69 -8.75 -5.77 7.56
C ALA A 69 -9.83 -6.51 6.76
N ALA A 70 -9.93 -6.27 5.45
CA ALA A 70 -10.84 -6.98 4.57
C ALA A 70 -10.52 -8.49 4.49
N LEU A 71 -9.25 -8.85 4.39
CA LEU A 71 -8.80 -10.25 4.39
C LEU A 71 -9.12 -10.93 5.71
N ILE A 72 -8.80 -10.30 6.85
CA ILE A 72 -9.10 -10.85 8.19
C ILE A 72 -10.61 -11.02 8.39
N LYS A 73 -11.42 -10.03 7.97
CA LYS A 73 -12.89 -10.11 8.02
C LYS A 73 -13.43 -11.29 7.20
N SER A 74 -12.73 -11.68 6.13
CA SER A 74 -13.08 -12.86 5.30
C SER A 74 -12.50 -14.18 5.79
N GLY A 75 -11.81 -14.20 6.95
CA GLY A 75 -11.20 -15.40 7.53
C GLY A 75 -9.77 -15.69 7.03
N ILE A 76 -9.14 -14.79 6.28
CA ILE A 76 -7.76 -14.96 5.82
C ILE A 76 -6.80 -14.26 6.79
N ASP A 77 -5.91 -15.02 7.44
CA ASP A 77 -4.87 -14.47 8.32
C ASP A 77 -3.73 -13.86 7.51
N ALA A 78 -3.81 -12.55 7.22
CA ALA A 78 -2.81 -11.79 6.50
C ALA A 78 -1.94 -10.96 7.47
N LYS A 79 -0.62 -10.96 7.26
CA LYS A 79 0.32 -10.17 8.05
C LYS A 79 0.97 -9.09 7.20
N ILE A 80 1.02 -7.85 7.71
CA ILE A 80 1.78 -6.77 7.08
C ILE A 80 3.21 -6.82 7.58
N ILE A 81 4.14 -6.95 6.65
CA ILE A 81 5.55 -7.20 6.91
C ILE A 81 6.42 -6.03 6.43
N ASP A 82 7.38 -5.68 7.25
CA ASP A 82 8.45 -4.75 6.94
C ASP A 82 9.20 -5.21 5.67
N PRO A 83 9.26 -4.42 4.59
CA PRO A 83 9.92 -4.81 3.35
C PRO A 83 11.39 -5.18 3.52
N ASN A 84 12.06 -4.69 4.58
CA ASN A 84 13.45 -5.03 4.89
C ASN A 84 13.59 -6.36 5.66
N LYS A 85 12.48 -7.02 6.02
CA LYS A 85 12.45 -8.28 6.79
C LYS A 85 11.60 -9.36 6.12
N LEU A 86 11.45 -9.31 4.82
CA LEU A 86 10.73 -10.33 4.06
C LEU A 86 11.33 -11.73 4.24
N ASP A 87 12.65 -11.81 4.45
CA ASP A 87 13.37 -13.05 4.78
C ASP A 87 12.91 -13.71 6.08
N LYS A 88 12.24 -12.98 6.98
CA LYS A 88 11.69 -13.49 8.25
C LYS A 88 10.23 -13.97 8.14
N ALA A 89 9.59 -13.68 7.03
CA ALA A 89 8.14 -13.85 6.90
C ALA A 89 7.72 -14.61 5.63
N VAL A 90 8.52 -14.56 4.56
CA VAL A 90 8.30 -15.29 3.32
C VAL A 90 9.07 -16.60 3.35
N GLY A 91 8.38 -17.71 3.19
CA GLY A 91 8.96 -19.04 3.25
C GLY A 91 8.13 -20.09 2.48
N PRO A 92 8.42 -21.39 2.68
CA PRO A 92 7.74 -22.48 1.95
C PRO A 92 6.21 -22.49 2.07
N ASN A 93 5.66 -21.99 3.17
CA ASN A 93 4.21 -21.92 3.37
C ASN A 93 3.55 -20.67 2.77
N THR A 94 4.34 -19.69 2.29
CA THR A 94 3.80 -18.45 1.77
C THR A 94 3.24 -18.68 0.36
N LYS A 95 1.93 -18.54 0.23
CA LYS A 95 1.22 -18.71 -1.05
C LYS A 95 0.98 -17.39 -1.76
N ILE A 96 0.78 -16.30 -1.00
CA ILE A 96 0.48 -14.98 -1.56
C ILE A 96 1.39 -13.92 -0.93
N LEU A 97 2.00 -13.11 -1.80
CA LEU A 97 2.62 -11.84 -1.46
C LEU A 97 1.80 -10.71 -2.10
N GLY A 98 1.10 -9.94 -1.29
CA GLY A 98 0.41 -8.72 -1.71
C GLY A 98 1.33 -7.51 -1.52
N ILE A 99 1.57 -6.75 -2.58
CA ILE A 99 2.39 -5.55 -2.57
C ILE A 99 1.52 -4.33 -2.84
N TYR A 100 1.47 -3.40 -1.90
CA TYR A 100 0.84 -2.10 -2.07
C TYR A 100 1.88 -1.11 -2.58
N THR A 101 1.59 -0.40 -3.67
CA THR A 101 2.52 0.55 -4.28
C THR A 101 1.91 1.91 -4.56
N MET A 102 2.73 2.97 -4.34
CA MET A 102 2.36 4.37 -4.55
C MET A 102 2.97 4.97 -5.81
N ASP A 103 4.13 4.45 -6.28
CA ASP A 103 4.80 4.97 -7.47
C ASP A 103 5.86 3.98 -8.01
N PRO A 104 5.43 2.83 -8.55
CA PRO A 104 6.34 1.74 -8.91
C PRO A 104 7.30 2.08 -10.05
N LEU A 105 6.93 3.00 -10.96
CA LEU A 105 7.73 3.38 -12.12
C LEU A 105 8.14 4.86 -12.14
N GLY A 106 7.82 5.64 -11.10
CA GLY A 106 8.19 7.05 -11.01
C GLY A 106 7.34 7.98 -11.88
N LEU A 107 6.11 7.58 -12.20
CA LEU A 107 5.20 8.35 -13.06
C LEU A 107 4.13 9.10 -12.27
N SER A 108 4.20 9.09 -10.93
CA SER A 108 3.28 9.84 -10.09
C SER A 108 3.51 11.35 -10.20
N TYR A 109 2.48 12.11 -9.81
CA TYR A 109 2.55 13.57 -9.76
C TYR A 109 3.74 14.06 -8.91
N GLY A 110 4.01 13.41 -7.77
CA GLY A 110 5.12 13.75 -6.88
C GLY A 110 6.49 13.62 -7.56
N SER A 111 6.74 12.49 -8.22
CA SER A 111 7.98 12.26 -8.97
C SER A 111 8.10 13.21 -10.16
N GLY A 112 6.99 13.51 -10.84
CA GLY A 112 6.95 14.49 -11.92
C GLY A 112 7.31 15.90 -11.46
N ILE A 113 6.79 16.35 -10.32
CA ILE A 113 7.15 17.66 -9.74
C ILE A 113 8.63 17.72 -9.41
N VAL A 114 9.19 16.70 -8.76
CA VAL A 114 10.63 16.65 -8.43
C VAL A 114 11.48 16.73 -9.69
N TYR A 115 11.12 15.98 -10.74
CA TYR A 115 11.78 16.07 -12.04
C TYR A 115 11.81 17.51 -12.57
N TRP A 116 10.68 18.22 -12.58
CA TRP A 116 10.61 19.59 -13.08
C TRP A 116 11.35 20.59 -12.20
N ILE A 117 11.31 20.44 -10.86
CA ILE A 117 12.06 21.30 -9.95
C ILE A 117 13.56 21.19 -10.21
N LEU A 118 14.09 19.97 -10.32
CA LEU A 118 15.52 19.76 -10.59
C LEU A 118 15.89 20.32 -11.95
N LYS A 119 15.08 20.12 -12.97
CA LYS A 119 15.30 20.66 -14.32
C LYS A 119 15.30 22.18 -14.35
N LEU A 120 14.37 22.85 -13.65
CA LEU A 120 14.28 24.30 -13.57
C LEU A 120 15.45 24.91 -12.78
N ALA A 121 15.99 24.17 -11.80
CA ALA A 121 17.16 24.58 -11.02
C ALA A 121 18.49 24.26 -11.72
N ASP A 122 18.46 23.75 -12.96
CA ASP A 122 19.64 23.28 -13.71
C ASP A 122 20.46 22.23 -12.93
N LEU A 123 19.75 21.39 -12.17
CA LEU A 123 20.34 20.28 -11.42
C LEU A 123 20.18 18.97 -12.21
N PRO A 124 21.21 18.08 -12.16
CA PRO A 124 21.17 16.84 -12.91
C PRO A 124 20.03 15.92 -12.40
N TYR A 125 19.24 15.37 -13.32
CA TYR A 125 18.31 14.29 -13.02
C TYR A 125 18.88 12.99 -13.56
N SER A 126 19.35 12.12 -12.68
CA SER A 126 19.91 10.82 -13.06
C SER A 126 19.39 9.71 -12.14
N GLY A 127 19.16 8.52 -12.69
CA GLY A 127 18.58 7.40 -11.99
C GLY A 127 17.03 7.40 -12.03
N ILE A 128 16.43 6.73 -11.07
CA ILE A 128 14.98 6.62 -10.90
C ILE A 128 14.56 7.17 -9.53
N PRO A 129 13.30 7.59 -9.33
CA PRO A 129 12.80 7.98 -8.00
C PRO A 129 13.08 6.87 -6.98
N TYR A 130 13.50 7.26 -5.77
CA TYR A 130 13.86 6.28 -4.74
C TYR A 130 12.69 5.36 -4.37
N ILE A 131 11.46 5.86 -4.41
CA ILE A 131 10.26 5.05 -4.18
C ILE A 131 10.16 3.91 -5.18
N SER A 132 10.43 4.17 -6.48
CA SER A 132 10.44 3.15 -7.54
C SER A 132 11.57 2.15 -7.33
N LYS A 133 12.77 2.62 -6.96
CA LYS A 133 13.89 1.75 -6.58
C LYS A 133 13.50 0.86 -5.39
N SER A 134 12.85 1.43 -4.39
CA SER A 134 12.38 0.70 -3.21
C SER A 134 11.35 -0.39 -3.58
N PHE A 135 10.44 -0.11 -4.52
CA PHE A 135 9.52 -1.10 -5.07
C PHE A 135 10.28 -2.24 -5.78
N LEU A 136 11.24 -1.91 -6.63
CA LEU A 136 12.07 -2.90 -7.32
C LEU A 136 12.89 -3.75 -6.33
N ASN A 137 13.36 -3.17 -5.24
CA ASN A 137 14.06 -3.92 -4.18
C ASN A 137 13.14 -4.94 -3.51
N VAL A 138 11.86 -4.62 -3.30
CA VAL A 138 10.86 -5.60 -2.81
C VAL A 138 10.69 -6.73 -3.80
N ILE A 139 10.40 -6.43 -5.08
CA ILE A 139 10.19 -7.45 -6.12
C ILE A 139 11.42 -8.36 -6.27
N ASN A 140 12.62 -7.80 -6.19
CA ASN A 140 13.88 -8.52 -6.37
C ASN A 140 14.44 -9.13 -5.09
N ASN A 141 13.67 -9.14 -3.99
CA ASN A 141 14.12 -9.70 -2.71
C ASN A 141 14.43 -11.20 -2.84
N GLU A 142 15.54 -11.64 -2.25
CA GLU A 142 16.01 -13.02 -2.36
C GLU A 142 15.03 -14.06 -1.76
N ALA A 143 14.30 -13.70 -0.69
CA ALA A 143 13.29 -14.59 -0.13
C ALA A 143 12.12 -14.81 -1.12
N ILE A 144 11.77 -13.79 -1.91
CA ILE A 144 10.75 -13.90 -2.96
C ILE A 144 11.26 -14.79 -4.09
N LYS A 145 12.47 -14.53 -4.60
CA LYS A 145 13.08 -15.32 -5.67
C LYS A 145 13.17 -16.80 -5.31
N LYS A 146 13.62 -17.09 -4.09
CA LYS A 146 13.78 -18.46 -3.57
C LYS A 146 12.46 -19.24 -3.52
N ASN A 147 11.35 -18.55 -3.28
CA ASN A 147 10.02 -19.16 -3.13
C ASN A 147 9.12 -18.99 -4.36
N ARG A 148 9.65 -18.45 -5.47
CA ARG A 148 8.89 -18.00 -6.64
C ARG A 148 8.04 -19.07 -7.32
N ASN A 149 8.42 -20.32 -7.25
CA ASN A 149 7.75 -21.44 -7.91
C ASN A 149 6.35 -21.75 -7.34
N HIS A 150 6.06 -21.36 -6.09
CA HIS A 150 4.77 -21.58 -5.42
C HIS A 150 4.13 -20.29 -4.90
N LEU A 151 4.87 -19.18 -4.92
CA LEU A 151 4.44 -17.87 -4.44
C LEU A 151 3.72 -17.10 -5.55
N LYS A 152 2.50 -16.62 -5.30
CA LYS A 152 1.78 -15.68 -6.17
C LYS A 152 2.00 -14.24 -5.71
N ILE A 153 2.49 -13.40 -6.61
CA ILE A 153 2.72 -11.97 -6.37
C ILE A 153 1.52 -11.18 -6.91
N ILE A 154 0.85 -10.48 -6.00
CA ILE A 154 -0.28 -9.60 -6.31
C ILE A 154 0.16 -8.16 -6.02
N VAL A 155 0.02 -7.27 -7.00
CA VAL A 155 0.32 -5.83 -6.81
C VAL A 155 -0.97 -5.04 -6.89
N GLY A 156 -1.17 -4.17 -5.91
CA GLY A 156 -2.30 -3.25 -5.82
C GLY A 156 -1.86 -1.87 -5.32
N GLY A 157 -2.82 -0.96 -5.20
CA GLY A 157 -2.56 0.41 -4.75
C GLY A 157 -2.82 1.45 -5.83
N PRO A 158 -2.77 2.74 -5.49
CA PRO A 158 -3.25 3.81 -6.37
C PRO A 158 -2.43 3.99 -7.65
N ALA A 159 -1.23 3.43 -7.72
CA ALA A 159 -0.33 3.61 -8.87
C ALA A 159 -0.15 2.35 -9.74
N VAL A 160 -0.98 1.33 -9.59
CA VAL A 160 -0.89 0.11 -10.43
C VAL A 160 -1.12 0.37 -11.91
N TRP A 161 -1.83 1.44 -12.27
CA TRP A 161 -2.01 1.91 -13.64
C TRP A 161 -0.68 2.09 -14.38
N GLN A 162 0.41 2.48 -13.68
CA GLN A 162 1.73 2.62 -14.28
C GLN A 162 2.25 1.29 -14.85
N ILE A 163 2.02 0.20 -14.13
CA ILE A 163 2.44 -1.14 -14.55
C ILE A 163 1.56 -1.63 -15.70
N LEU A 164 0.25 -1.35 -15.64
CA LEU A 164 -0.71 -1.68 -16.69
C LEU A 164 -0.36 -0.95 -18.00
N ASP A 165 -0.25 0.37 -17.96
CA ASP A 165 -0.01 1.21 -19.14
C ASP A 165 1.35 0.93 -19.78
N SER A 166 2.37 0.61 -18.98
CA SER A 166 3.70 0.25 -19.51
C SER A 166 3.81 -1.18 -19.99
N GLY A 167 2.82 -2.04 -19.71
CA GLY A 167 2.89 -3.47 -20.02
C GLY A 167 4.01 -4.22 -19.29
N SER A 168 4.53 -3.67 -18.18
CA SER A 168 5.71 -4.20 -17.49
C SER A 168 5.41 -5.35 -16.53
N GLN A 169 4.15 -5.77 -16.36
CA GLN A 169 3.73 -6.81 -15.44
C GLN A 169 4.60 -8.07 -15.50
N HIS A 170 4.73 -8.67 -16.68
CA HIS A 170 5.50 -9.91 -16.85
C HIS A 170 7.00 -9.70 -16.60
N LYS A 171 7.56 -8.57 -17.04
CA LYS A 171 8.97 -8.22 -16.82
C LYS A 171 9.29 -8.08 -15.33
N LEU A 172 8.34 -7.60 -14.54
CA LEU A 172 8.45 -7.46 -13.09
C LEU A 172 8.13 -8.76 -12.34
N GLY A 173 7.74 -9.82 -13.02
CA GLY A 173 7.39 -11.10 -12.40
C GLY A 173 6.11 -11.04 -11.55
N ILE A 174 5.17 -10.17 -11.87
CA ILE A 174 3.90 -9.98 -11.16
C ILE A 174 2.87 -10.94 -11.75
N ASP A 175 2.23 -11.76 -10.91
CA ASP A 175 1.21 -12.72 -11.34
C ASP A 175 -0.14 -12.05 -11.54
N VAL A 176 -0.53 -11.16 -10.62
CA VAL A 176 -1.84 -10.50 -10.66
C VAL A 176 -1.70 -9.01 -10.35
N ILE A 177 -2.33 -8.17 -11.14
CA ILE A 177 -2.57 -6.76 -10.82
C ILE A 177 -4.00 -6.62 -10.34
N TYR A 178 -4.17 -5.97 -9.18
CA TYR A 178 -5.48 -5.61 -8.64
C TYR A 178 -5.67 -4.10 -8.71
N GLU A 179 -6.63 -3.65 -9.50
CA GLU A 179 -6.98 -2.25 -9.68
C GLU A 179 -8.34 -1.93 -9.03
N GLY A 180 -8.41 -0.84 -8.28
CA GLY A 180 -9.62 -0.36 -7.63
C GLY A 180 -9.75 -0.71 -6.16
N GLU A 181 -10.96 -0.58 -5.60
CA GLU A 181 -11.23 -0.80 -4.19
C GLU A 181 -11.29 -2.29 -3.86
N PHE A 182 -10.55 -2.70 -2.83
CA PHE A 182 -10.26 -4.11 -2.56
C PHE A 182 -11.33 -4.84 -1.75
N GLU A 183 -12.08 -4.12 -0.92
CA GLU A 183 -12.81 -4.68 0.23
C GLU A 183 -13.94 -5.63 -0.17
N GLU A 184 -14.57 -5.46 -1.34
CA GLU A 184 -15.69 -6.30 -1.80
C GLU A 184 -15.20 -7.54 -2.56
N GLU A 185 -14.39 -7.37 -3.59
CA GLU A 185 -14.00 -8.45 -4.51
C GLU A 185 -12.62 -9.07 -4.18
N GLY A 186 -11.75 -8.29 -3.59
CA GLY A 186 -10.36 -8.69 -3.30
C GLY A 186 -10.23 -9.93 -2.42
N PRO A 187 -10.97 -10.08 -1.31
CA PRO A 187 -10.91 -11.28 -0.48
C PRO A 187 -11.27 -12.55 -1.24
N GLY A 188 -12.25 -12.50 -2.16
CA GLY A 188 -12.62 -13.63 -3.02
C GLY A 188 -11.48 -14.06 -3.96
N LEU A 189 -10.69 -13.10 -4.48
CA LEU A 189 -9.50 -13.39 -5.28
C LEU A 189 -8.46 -14.17 -4.45
N PHE A 190 -8.21 -13.72 -3.21
CA PHE A 190 -7.25 -14.37 -2.31
C PHE A 190 -7.70 -15.79 -1.94
N HIS A 191 -8.99 -16.02 -1.66
CA HIS A 191 -9.53 -17.36 -1.41
C HIS A 191 -9.30 -18.30 -2.61
N LYS A 192 -9.58 -17.86 -3.84
CA LYS A 192 -9.33 -18.66 -5.05
C LYS A 192 -7.85 -19.07 -5.15
N ILE A 193 -6.93 -18.14 -4.97
CA ILE A 193 -5.49 -18.44 -5.04
C ILE A 193 -5.06 -19.41 -3.92
N LEU A 194 -5.55 -19.22 -2.69
CA LEU A 194 -5.25 -20.13 -1.57
C LEU A 194 -5.76 -21.53 -1.82
N ASN A 195 -6.88 -21.67 -2.52
CA ASN A 195 -7.46 -22.95 -2.94
C ASN A 195 -6.78 -23.57 -4.17
N GLY A 196 -5.80 -22.87 -4.78
CA GLY A 196 -5.12 -23.34 -5.99
C GLY A 196 -5.90 -23.14 -7.29
N GLU A 197 -6.93 -22.30 -7.27
CA GLU A 197 -7.73 -21.99 -8.44
C GLU A 197 -6.99 -21.00 -9.38
N SER A 198 -7.27 -21.11 -10.68
CA SER A 198 -6.76 -20.14 -11.66
C SER A 198 -7.50 -18.80 -11.52
N VAL A 199 -6.74 -17.71 -11.65
CA VAL A 199 -7.25 -16.36 -11.59
C VAL A 199 -6.72 -15.52 -12.76
N PRO A 200 -7.43 -14.46 -13.17
CA PRO A 200 -6.96 -13.55 -14.21
C PRO A 200 -5.67 -12.81 -13.79
N ASN A 201 -4.83 -12.46 -14.75
CA ASN A 201 -3.61 -11.68 -14.50
C ASN A 201 -3.92 -10.21 -14.13
N VAL A 202 -5.09 -9.71 -14.50
CA VAL A 202 -5.58 -8.38 -14.14
C VAL A 202 -7.00 -8.51 -13.60
N VAL A 203 -7.23 -7.93 -12.45
CA VAL A 203 -8.55 -7.86 -11.79
C VAL A 203 -8.85 -6.40 -11.50
N THR A 204 -9.92 -5.88 -12.09
CA THR A 204 -10.40 -4.51 -11.85
C THR A 204 -11.71 -4.57 -11.07
N ALA A 205 -11.78 -3.86 -9.95
CA ALA A 205 -13.01 -3.75 -9.16
C ALA A 205 -14.13 -3.10 -9.99
N LYS A 206 -15.31 -3.71 -9.98
CA LYS A 206 -16.42 -3.32 -10.88
C LYS A 206 -17.12 -2.04 -10.50
N ARG A 207 -17.10 -1.69 -9.22
CA ARG A 207 -17.84 -0.54 -8.67
C ARG A 207 -17.21 -0.02 -7.38
N PRO A 208 -17.52 1.21 -6.96
CA PRO A 208 -17.17 1.70 -5.64
C PRO A 208 -17.77 0.83 -4.53
N VAL A 209 -16.97 0.48 -3.52
CA VAL A 209 -17.38 -0.38 -2.42
C VAL A 209 -18.40 0.34 -1.52
N PRO A 210 -19.56 -0.25 -1.20
CA PRO A 210 -20.50 0.29 -0.23
C PRO A 210 -19.87 0.46 1.16
N VAL A 211 -20.23 1.53 1.88
CA VAL A 211 -19.65 1.88 3.20
C VAL A 211 -19.72 0.72 4.21
N ASN A 212 -20.81 -0.02 4.23
CA ASN A 212 -21.01 -1.14 5.15
C ASN A 212 -20.07 -2.34 4.88
N LEU A 213 -19.44 -2.39 3.73
CA LEU A 213 -18.44 -3.41 3.39
C LEU A 213 -17.01 -2.97 3.74
N ILE A 214 -16.77 -1.66 3.93
CA ILE A 214 -15.45 -1.12 4.29
C ILE A 214 -15.18 -1.44 5.77
N PRO A 215 -14.22 -2.30 6.10
CA PRO A 215 -13.91 -2.65 7.49
C PRO A 215 -13.11 -1.55 8.20
N THR A 216 -13.18 -1.51 9.51
CA THR A 216 -12.20 -0.78 10.33
C THR A 216 -10.84 -1.45 10.27
N ILE A 217 -9.76 -0.68 10.28
CA ILE A 217 -8.40 -1.23 10.31
C ILE A 217 -8.15 -2.00 11.61
N VAL A 218 -7.27 -3.02 11.52
CA VAL A 218 -6.83 -3.84 12.68
C VAL A 218 -5.37 -3.60 13.04
N THR A 219 -4.58 -3.10 12.11
CA THR A 219 -3.23 -2.58 12.33
C THR A 219 -3.29 -1.07 12.31
N PRO A 220 -2.75 -0.37 13.32
CA PRO A 220 -2.71 1.08 13.37
C PRO A 220 -2.06 1.69 12.12
N SER A 221 -2.53 2.85 11.72
CA SER A 221 -2.05 3.55 10.53
C SER A 221 -0.81 4.42 10.82
N ILE A 222 0.03 4.58 9.82
CA ILE A 222 1.14 5.54 9.83
C ILE A 222 0.56 6.95 9.92
N GLY A 223 1.10 7.77 10.84
CA GLY A 223 0.63 9.15 11.08
C GLY A 223 -0.77 9.23 11.70
N GLY A 224 -1.32 8.12 12.23
CA GLY A 224 -2.67 8.12 12.82
C GLY A 224 -3.77 8.44 11.82
N LEU A 225 -3.57 8.11 10.53
CA LEU A 225 -4.52 8.42 9.48
C LEU A 225 -5.83 7.66 9.67
N VAL A 226 -6.95 8.35 9.54
CA VAL A 226 -8.32 7.82 9.63
C VAL A 226 -9.14 8.35 8.46
N GLU A 227 -9.74 7.48 7.67
CA GLU A 227 -10.60 7.85 6.57
C GLU A 227 -11.98 8.30 7.08
N VAL A 228 -12.36 9.52 6.73
CA VAL A 228 -13.65 10.11 7.11
C VAL A 228 -14.64 10.03 5.95
N THR A 229 -14.16 10.29 4.75
CA THR A 229 -14.93 10.13 3.52
C THR A 229 -14.08 9.46 2.44
N ARG A 230 -14.72 8.78 1.50
CA ARG A 230 -14.11 8.25 0.30
C ARG A 230 -14.86 8.74 -0.93
N GLY A 231 -14.10 9.29 -1.90
CA GLY A 231 -14.65 9.99 -3.06
C GLY A 231 -15.18 11.39 -2.72
N CYS A 232 -15.44 12.21 -3.72
CA CYS A 232 -15.99 13.54 -3.51
C CYS A 232 -17.30 13.81 -4.31
N GLY A 233 -17.57 13.01 -5.34
CA GLY A 233 -18.78 13.08 -6.15
C GLY A 233 -18.88 14.32 -7.05
N ARG A 234 -17.80 15.10 -7.24
CA ARG A 234 -17.82 16.32 -8.08
C ARG A 234 -17.63 16.03 -9.57
N GLY A 235 -17.05 14.88 -9.94
CA GLY A 235 -16.86 14.49 -11.33
C GLY A 235 -15.90 15.36 -12.15
N CYS A 236 -14.92 16.02 -11.52
CA CYS A 236 -13.97 16.88 -12.22
C CYS A 236 -13.09 16.04 -13.16
N GLN A 237 -13.05 16.40 -14.45
CA GLN A 237 -12.36 15.61 -15.49
C GLN A 237 -10.84 15.45 -15.28
N PHE A 238 -10.22 16.36 -14.55
CA PHE A 238 -8.77 16.36 -14.26
C PHE A 238 -8.42 15.65 -12.95
N CYS A 239 -9.39 15.13 -12.21
CA CYS A 239 -9.20 14.68 -10.83
C CYS A 239 -9.29 13.16 -10.72
N THR A 240 -8.20 12.52 -10.32
CA THR A 240 -8.13 11.07 -10.12
C THR A 240 -9.10 10.55 -9.04
N PRO A 241 -9.32 11.24 -7.89
CA PRO A 241 -10.30 10.80 -6.89
C PRO A 241 -11.73 10.68 -7.38
N THR A 242 -12.08 11.22 -8.57
CA THR A 242 -13.39 10.99 -9.18
C THR A 242 -13.66 9.52 -9.50
N LEU A 243 -12.61 8.73 -9.66
CA LEU A 243 -12.71 7.29 -9.87
C LEU A 243 -13.36 6.58 -8.67
N SER A 244 -13.29 7.17 -7.48
CA SER A 244 -13.97 6.67 -6.29
C SER A 244 -15.49 6.90 -6.29
N GLY A 245 -16.04 7.51 -7.35
CA GLY A 245 -17.47 7.74 -7.53
C GLY A 245 -18.07 8.76 -6.57
N MET A 246 -19.29 8.49 -6.10
CA MET A 246 -19.99 9.35 -5.15
C MET A 246 -19.28 9.41 -3.79
N ILE A 247 -19.47 10.54 -3.09
CA ILE A 247 -18.97 10.64 -1.72
C ILE A 247 -19.63 9.60 -0.83
N ARG A 248 -18.82 8.94 -0.02
CA ARG A 248 -19.23 7.97 0.98
C ARG A 248 -18.63 8.37 2.32
N SER A 249 -19.49 8.71 3.28
CA SER A 249 -19.08 9.13 4.62
C SER A 249 -19.03 7.92 5.55
N MET A 250 -17.92 7.74 6.24
CA MET A 250 -17.76 6.65 7.21
C MET A 250 -18.60 6.96 8.46
N PRO A 251 -19.30 5.96 9.04
CA PRO A 251 -20.03 6.15 10.30
C PRO A 251 -19.08 6.57 11.43
N PHE A 252 -19.48 7.58 12.23
CA PHE A 252 -18.61 8.10 13.27
C PHE A 252 -18.31 7.04 14.34
N GLU A 253 -19.35 6.50 14.99
CA GLU A 253 -19.19 5.58 16.13
C GLU A 253 -18.62 4.21 15.71
N ASP A 254 -19.10 3.67 14.60
CA ASP A 254 -18.76 2.32 14.18
C ASP A 254 -17.48 2.23 13.36
N HIS A 255 -16.95 3.36 12.88
CA HIS A 255 -15.78 3.36 12.02
C HIS A 255 -14.71 4.37 12.50
N ILE A 256 -15.01 5.67 12.44
CA ILE A 256 -14.03 6.73 12.71
C ILE A 256 -13.51 6.64 14.13
N ASP A 257 -14.39 6.58 15.13
CA ASP A 257 -14.03 6.53 16.57
C ASP A 257 -13.23 5.26 16.90
N LYS A 258 -13.60 4.11 16.33
CA LYS A 258 -12.87 2.84 16.51
C LYS A 258 -11.44 2.93 15.95
N GLU A 259 -11.25 3.53 14.80
CA GLU A 259 -9.92 3.71 14.21
C GLU A 259 -9.08 4.75 14.95
N ILE A 260 -9.70 5.83 15.46
CA ILE A 260 -9.03 6.79 16.33
C ILE A 260 -8.51 6.09 17.59
N LYS A 261 -9.38 5.33 18.28
CA LYS A 261 -9.00 4.56 19.48
C LYS A 261 -7.88 3.57 19.21
N LEU A 262 -7.96 2.80 18.12
CA LEU A 262 -6.90 1.88 17.71
C LEU A 262 -5.55 2.60 17.52
N ASN A 263 -5.56 3.73 16.82
CA ASN A 263 -4.36 4.51 16.57
C ASN A 263 -3.75 5.08 17.84
N ILE A 264 -4.57 5.58 18.78
CA ILE A 264 -4.09 6.14 20.05
C ILE A 264 -3.64 5.03 21.01
N GLU A 265 -4.48 4.02 21.24
CA GLU A 265 -4.28 3.02 22.28
C GLU A 265 -3.22 1.98 21.88
N ILE A 266 -3.29 1.47 20.67
CA ILE A 266 -2.38 0.43 20.17
C ILE A 266 -1.23 1.06 19.39
N GLY A 267 -1.53 1.97 18.46
CA GLY A 267 -0.56 2.66 17.64
C GLY A 267 0.34 3.61 18.41
N LYS A 268 -0.10 4.09 19.59
CA LYS A 268 0.61 5.10 20.39
C LYS A 268 0.97 6.34 19.54
N VAL A 269 0.06 6.75 18.66
CA VAL A 269 0.21 8.00 17.91
C VAL A 269 -0.21 9.19 18.75
N LYS A 270 0.43 10.34 18.54
CA LYS A 270 0.15 11.56 19.30
C LYS A 270 -0.87 12.45 18.61
N GLU A 271 -1.03 12.30 17.32
CA GLU A 271 -1.87 13.12 16.45
C GLU A 271 -2.69 12.21 15.54
N ILE A 272 -3.92 12.63 15.24
CA ILE A 272 -4.82 11.93 14.31
C ILE A 272 -4.97 12.76 13.05
N GLY A 273 -4.66 12.15 11.91
CA GLY A 273 -4.90 12.73 10.59
C GLY A 273 -6.24 12.28 10.02
N LEU A 274 -7.21 13.18 9.91
CA LEU A 274 -8.47 12.88 9.25
C LEU A 274 -8.32 13.02 7.74
N HIS A 275 -8.55 11.93 7.00
CA HIS A 275 -8.47 11.91 5.54
C HIS A 275 -9.85 12.03 4.90
N SER A 276 -9.97 12.99 3.98
CA SER A 276 -11.17 13.22 3.19
C SER A 276 -10.79 13.97 1.92
N GLU A 277 -11.33 13.60 0.78
CA GLU A 277 -11.21 14.38 -0.45
C GLU A 277 -12.07 15.65 -0.41
N GLU A 278 -13.13 15.67 0.39
CA GLU A 278 -14.03 16.82 0.58
C GLU A 278 -14.66 16.78 1.98
N PHE A 279 -13.94 17.30 2.97
CA PHE A 279 -14.32 17.21 4.38
C PHE A 279 -15.67 17.88 4.70
N PHE A 280 -15.95 19.05 4.08
CA PHE A 280 -17.19 19.79 4.32
C PHE A 280 -18.45 19.12 3.75
N ARG A 281 -18.30 18.04 2.99
CA ARG A 281 -19.40 17.21 2.51
C ARG A 281 -19.62 15.95 3.36
N TYR A 282 -18.99 15.84 4.52
CA TYR A 282 -19.24 14.73 5.42
C TYR A 282 -20.73 14.65 5.79
N GLY A 283 -21.33 13.47 5.64
CA GLY A 283 -22.77 13.26 5.85
C GLY A 283 -23.68 13.76 4.72
N ALA A 284 -23.16 14.36 3.63
CA ALA A 284 -23.95 14.69 2.47
C ALA A 284 -24.46 13.41 1.78
N LYS A 285 -25.72 13.49 1.29
CA LYS A 285 -26.37 12.41 0.53
C LYS A 285 -26.22 12.63 -0.98
#